data_6ce1cc673412006df83bd62c5743353c
#
_entry.id   6ce1cc673412006df83bd62c5743353c
#
_cell.length_a   1.000
_cell.length_b   1.000
_cell.length_c   1.000
_cell.angle_alpha   90.00
_cell.angle_beta   90.00
_cell.angle_gamma   90.00
#
_symmetry.space_group_name_H-M   'P 1'
#
loop_
_entity.id
_entity.type
_entity.pdbx_description
1 polymer ?
#
loop_
_entity_poly.entity_id
_entity_poly.type
_entity_poly.pdbx_seq_one_letter_code
_entity_poly.pdbx_strand_id
1 'polypeptide(L)'
;AKNLSHHYGSQVGCIDVNFDIYPGEVLGVVGESGSGKTTLLKNISGLLQPSSGSVKFNTRVDGLKDIYLLSEPERRLLMRTDWGIVFQNARDGLRMNVSAGANVGERLMAIGARNYCDIRNEATDWLQNVEIGLERIDHYPETFSGGMLQRLQIARNLVTKPRLVFMDEPTSGLDVSVQARLLDLIRGLVSQLGIACVIVSHDLGVMRLLSNRLIVMHQGRVVEQGLTDQVLDDPQHPYTQLLVSSILPV
;
A
#
# COMPACT_ATOMS: atom_id res chain seq x y z
N ALA A 1 -1.32 13.57 -6.81
CA ALA A 1 -0.04 14.23 -6.53
C ALA A 1 0.26 15.23 -7.64
N LYS A 2 0.79 16.42 -7.27
CA LYS A 2 1.18 17.44 -8.26
C LYS A 2 2.52 18.04 -7.91
N ASN A 3 3.46 17.99 -8.86
CA ASN A 3 4.83 18.53 -8.81
C ASN A 3 5.57 18.09 -7.55
N LEU A 4 5.31 16.84 -7.12
CA LEU A 4 5.78 16.31 -5.86
C LEU A 4 7.28 16.03 -5.92
N SER A 5 8.05 16.66 -5.01
CA SER A 5 9.49 16.46 -4.92
C SER A 5 9.94 16.29 -3.49
N HIS A 6 10.94 15.43 -3.28
CA HIS A 6 11.59 15.25 -1.99
C HIS A 6 13.08 15.03 -2.14
N HIS A 7 13.85 15.72 -1.29
CA HIS A 7 15.30 15.62 -1.24
C HIS A 7 15.77 15.29 0.17
N TYR A 8 16.73 14.40 0.30
CA TYR A 8 17.46 14.08 1.53
C TYR A 8 18.81 14.80 1.49
N GLY A 9 18.84 16.09 1.87
CA GLY A 9 20.00 16.93 1.67
C GLY A 9 20.34 17.07 0.19
N SER A 10 21.52 16.58 -0.23
CA SER A 10 21.95 16.55 -1.64
C SER A 10 21.41 15.35 -2.44
N GLN A 11 20.85 14.35 -1.77
CA GLN A 11 20.37 13.14 -2.44
C GLN A 11 18.91 13.34 -2.88
N VAL A 12 18.63 12.93 -4.12
CA VAL A 12 17.28 12.97 -4.69
C VAL A 12 16.48 11.76 -4.21
N GLY A 13 15.32 12.01 -3.60
CA GLY A 13 14.32 10.97 -3.31
C GLY A 13 13.33 10.81 -4.47
N CYS A 14 12.60 11.89 -4.81
CA CYS A 14 11.75 11.95 -6.00
C CYS A 14 11.66 13.41 -6.50
N ILE A 15 11.44 13.61 -7.80
CA ILE A 15 11.39 14.93 -8.44
C ILE A 15 10.21 15.01 -9.39
N ASP A 16 9.43 16.08 -9.23
CA ASP A 16 8.35 16.51 -10.13
C ASP A 16 7.37 15.39 -10.50
N VAL A 17 7.00 14.59 -9.51
CA VAL A 17 6.08 13.46 -9.71
C VAL A 17 4.65 13.97 -9.79
N ASN A 18 3.95 13.59 -10.86
CA ASN A 18 2.59 13.97 -11.15
C ASN A 18 1.74 12.76 -11.50
N PHE A 19 0.64 12.52 -10.78
CA PHE A 19 -0.36 11.50 -11.10
C PHE A 19 -1.65 11.73 -10.32
N ASP A 20 -2.71 11.12 -10.82
CA ASP A 20 -4.00 11.00 -10.15
C ASP A 20 -4.34 9.52 -9.96
N ILE A 21 -5.12 9.19 -8.92
CA ILE A 21 -5.68 7.86 -8.68
C ILE A 21 -7.17 7.98 -8.44
N TYR A 22 -7.92 7.02 -8.98
CA TYR A 22 -9.37 7.00 -8.93
C TYR A 22 -9.90 5.89 -8.00
N PRO A 23 -11.15 6.02 -7.48
CA PRO A 23 -11.75 4.96 -6.66
C PRO A 23 -11.75 3.61 -7.38
N GLY A 24 -11.35 2.55 -6.68
CA GLY A 24 -11.26 1.19 -7.22
C GLY A 24 -10.08 0.93 -8.15
N GLU A 25 -9.23 1.93 -8.40
CA GLU A 25 -8.04 1.80 -9.24
C GLU A 25 -6.85 1.27 -8.43
N VAL A 26 -6.11 0.34 -9.02
CA VAL A 26 -4.80 -0.10 -8.53
C VAL A 26 -3.70 0.54 -9.39
N LEU A 27 -2.93 1.43 -8.79
CA LEU A 27 -1.78 2.10 -9.41
C LEU A 27 -0.49 1.42 -8.95
N GLY A 28 0.22 0.80 -9.89
CA GLY A 28 1.54 0.23 -9.65
C GLY A 28 2.65 1.26 -9.80
N VAL A 29 3.65 1.22 -8.94
CA VAL A 29 4.88 2.02 -9.04
C VAL A 29 6.06 1.06 -9.12
N VAL A 30 6.77 1.06 -10.25
CA VAL A 30 7.87 0.14 -10.53
C VAL A 30 9.18 0.88 -10.82
N GLY A 31 10.29 0.15 -10.75
CA GLY A 31 11.64 0.64 -11.02
C GLY A 31 12.67 -0.09 -10.15
N GLU A 32 13.96 0.11 -10.45
CA GLU A 32 15.06 -0.49 -9.69
C GLU A 32 15.11 -0.03 -8.23
N SER A 33 15.88 -0.76 -7.42
CA SER A 33 16.20 -0.34 -6.06
C SER A 33 16.86 1.04 -6.08
N GLY A 34 16.42 1.93 -5.20
CA GLY A 34 16.93 3.31 -5.17
C GLY A 34 16.31 4.27 -6.18
N SER A 35 15.36 3.86 -7.04
CA SER A 35 14.70 4.75 -8.00
C SER A 35 13.74 5.78 -7.37
N GLY A 36 13.50 5.74 -6.05
CA GLY A 36 12.67 6.72 -5.33
C GLY A 36 11.25 6.25 -4.99
N LYS A 37 10.87 5.01 -5.29
CA LYS A 37 9.51 4.46 -5.07
C LYS A 37 9.03 4.56 -3.62
N THR A 38 9.82 4.06 -2.68
CA THR A 38 9.48 4.13 -1.25
C THR A 38 9.41 5.57 -0.74
N THR A 39 10.26 6.48 -1.26
CA THR A 39 10.18 7.92 -0.94
C THR A 39 8.87 8.50 -1.46
N LEU A 40 8.50 8.20 -2.71
CA LEU A 40 7.22 8.61 -3.27
C LEU A 40 6.06 8.08 -2.41
N LEU A 41 6.06 6.78 -2.09
CA LEU A 41 5.02 6.18 -1.26
C LEU A 41 4.89 6.85 0.10
N LYS A 42 6.01 7.13 0.78
CA LYS A 42 6.03 7.84 2.07
C LYS A 42 5.49 9.27 1.96
N ASN A 43 5.80 9.97 0.86
CA ASN A 43 5.26 11.31 0.64
C ASN A 43 3.73 11.29 0.40
N ILE A 44 3.23 10.41 -0.45
CA ILE A 44 1.79 10.37 -0.75
C ILE A 44 0.95 9.78 0.38
N SER A 45 1.54 8.95 1.25
CA SER A 45 0.88 8.38 2.44
C SER A 45 0.96 9.26 3.69
N GLY A 46 1.56 10.45 3.60
CA GLY A 46 1.68 11.38 4.73
C GLY A 46 2.71 10.98 5.79
N LEU A 47 3.51 9.93 5.55
CA LEU A 47 4.58 9.50 6.46
C LEU A 47 5.82 10.39 6.39
N LEU A 48 6.03 11.06 5.27
CA LEU A 48 7.18 11.93 5.02
C LEU A 48 6.71 13.19 4.30
N GLN A 49 6.98 14.35 4.88
CA GLN A 49 6.62 15.62 4.24
C GLN A 49 7.49 15.85 3.01
N PRO A 50 6.91 16.18 1.83
CA PRO A 50 7.68 16.50 0.64
C PRO A 50 8.43 17.82 0.78
N SER A 51 9.50 18.00 0.02
CA SER A 51 10.23 19.27 -0.06
C SER A 51 9.45 20.33 -0.85
N SER A 52 8.66 19.90 -1.84
CA SER A 52 7.77 20.76 -2.62
C SER A 52 6.65 19.96 -3.29
N GLY A 53 5.65 20.66 -3.84
CA GLY A 53 4.49 20.06 -4.47
C GLY A 53 3.33 19.88 -3.51
N SER A 54 2.30 19.15 -3.93
CA SER A 54 1.09 18.92 -3.15
C SER A 54 0.54 17.51 -3.31
N VAL A 55 -0.07 16.99 -2.24
CA VAL A 55 -0.80 15.72 -2.24
C VAL A 55 -2.24 16.01 -1.83
N LYS A 56 -3.15 15.91 -2.78
CA LYS A 56 -4.56 16.20 -2.52
C LYS A 56 -5.37 14.93 -2.40
N PHE A 57 -6.21 14.87 -1.37
CA PHE A 57 -7.14 13.78 -1.11
C PHE A 57 -8.56 14.32 -0.99
N ASN A 58 -9.52 13.62 -1.57
CA ASN A 58 -10.93 13.97 -1.47
C ASN A 58 -11.47 13.51 -0.11
N THR A 59 -11.45 14.40 0.88
CA THR A 59 -11.95 14.12 2.24
C THR A 59 -13.47 13.92 2.24
N ARG A 60 -14.01 13.29 3.30
CA ARG A 60 -15.45 13.02 3.41
C ARG A 60 -16.27 14.30 3.65
N VAL A 61 -15.67 15.31 4.24
CA VAL A 61 -16.38 16.52 4.71
C VAL A 61 -16.13 17.71 3.79
N ASP A 62 -14.85 17.96 3.46
CA ASP A 62 -14.43 19.22 2.85
C ASP A 62 -13.97 19.10 1.38
N GLY A 63 -14.19 17.93 0.76
CA GLY A 63 -13.77 17.70 -0.62
C GLY A 63 -12.26 17.56 -0.78
N LEU A 64 -11.72 18.03 -1.90
CA LEU A 64 -10.32 17.86 -2.27
C LEU A 64 -9.41 18.82 -1.50
N LYS A 65 -8.66 18.31 -0.53
CA LYS A 65 -7.71 19.07 0.31
C LYS A 65 -6.30 18.53 0.20
N ASP A 66 -5.32 19.41 0.33
CA ASP A 66 -3.91 19.03 0.49
C ASP A 66 -3.71 18.46 1.90
N ILE A 67 -3.21 17.24 1.98
CA ILE A 67 -3.02 16.51 3.24
C ILE A 67 -1.98 17.16 4.16
N TYR A 68 -1.05 17.93 3.60
CA TYR A 68 0.00 18.62 4.35
C TYR A 68 -0.45 19.98 4.88
N LEU A 69 -1.61 20.49 4.43
CA LEU A 69 -2.28 21.66 4.95
C LEU A 69 -3.36 21.34 5.98
N LEU A 70 -3.68 20.05 6.17
CA LEU A 70 -4.59 19.61 7.22
C LEU A 70 -3.96 19.81 8.60
N SER A 71 -4.79 20.13 9.59
CA SER A 71 -4.38 20.09 10.98
C SER A 71 -3.95 18.68 11.39
N GLU A 72 -3.10 18.56 12.41
CA GLU A 72 -2.64 17.24 12.86
C GLU A 72 -3.79 16.29 13.27
N PRO A 73 -4.85 16.74 14.00
CA PRO A 73 -6.01 15.89 14.29
C PRO A 73 -6.74 15.41 13.03
N GLU A 74 -6.95 16.27 12.03
CA GLU A 74 -7.60 15.91 10.76
C GLU A 74 -6.78 14.87 9.99
N ARG A 75 -5.46 15.08 9.89
CA ARG A 75 -4.55 14.14 9.24
C ARG A 75 -4.52 12.79 9.96
N ARG A 76 -4.47 12.78 11.29
CA ARG A 76 -4.55 11.54 12.09
C ARG A 76 -5.87 10.82 11.89
N LEU A 77 -6.98 11.54 11.80
CA LEU A 77 -8.28 10.95 11.53
C LEU A 77 -8.29 10.30 10.15
N LEU A 78 -7.84 11.01 9.11
CA LEU A 78 -7.71 10.51 7.74
C LEU A 78 -6.92 9.19 7.68
N MET A 79 -5.75 9.15 8.34
CA MET A 79 -4.89 7.96 8.40
C MET A 79 -5.52 6.78 9.15
N ARG A 80 -6.49 7.03 10.05
CA ARG A 80 -7.17 5.99 10.81
C ARG A 80 -8.42 5.45 10.12
N THR A 81 -9.12 6.30 9.35
CA THR A 81 -10.42 5.98 8.78
C THR A 81 -10.35 5.65 7.29
N ASP A 82 -9.66 6.49 6.53
CA ASP A 82 -9.70 6.46 5.06
C ASP A 82 -8.47 5.80 4.43
N TRP A 83 -7.38 5.63 5.20
CA TRP A 83 -6.12 5.10 4.70
C TRP A 83 -5.67 3.83 5.42
N GLY A 84 -5.11 2.89 4.62
CA GLY A 84 -4.33 1.76 5.09
C GLY A 84 -2.89 1.86 4.59
N ILE A 85 -1.93 1.40 5.39
CA ILE A 85 -0.52 1.34 5.00
C ILE A 85 0.01 -0.05 5.33
N VAL A 86 0.43 -0.78 4.29
CA VAL A 86 1.06 -2.10 4.37
C VAL A 86 2.56 -1.93 4.10
N PHE A 87 3.38 -2.17 5.11
CA PHE A 87 4.83 -2.04 5.03
C PHE A 87 5.47 -3.30 4.46
N GLN A 88 6.63 -3.15 3.84
CA GLN A 88 7.44 -4.25 3.33
C GLN A 88 7.77 -5.25 4.44
N ASN A 89 8.28 -4.76 5.58
CA ASN A 89 8.44 -5.58 6.77
C ASN A 89 7.13 -5.52 7.59
N ALA A 90 6.40 -6.64 7.62
CA ALA A 90 5.12 -6.71 8.32
C ALA A 90 5.21 -6.36 9.82
N ARG A 91 6.38 -6.56 10.45
CA ARG A 91 6.60 -6.21 11.86
C ARG A 91 6.47 -4.72 12.13
N ASP A 92 6.79 -3.87 11.16
CA ASP A 92 6.70 -2.40 11.28
C ASP A 92 5.24 -1.92 11.31
N GLY A 93 4.32 -2.72 10.75
CA GLY A 93 2.88 -2.44 10.73
C GLY A 93 2.08 -3.11 11.86
N LEU A 94 2.72 -3.94 12.68
CA LEU A 94 2.06 -4.75 13.72
C LEU A 94 2.60 -4.46 15.12
N ARG A 95 1.73 -4.67 16.11
CA ARG A 95 2.15 -4.69 17.53
C ARG A 95 2.47 -6.13 17.92
N MET A 96 3.74 -6.45 17.98
CA MET A 96 4.22 -7.82 18.22
C MET A 96 3.85 -8.36 19.60
N ASN A 97 3.65 -7.47 20.59
CA ASN A 97 3.33 -7.77 21.99
C ASN A 97 1.83 -7.84 22.30
N VAL A 98 0.96 -7.85 21.30
CA VAL A 98 -0.49 -8.05 21.46
C VAL A 98 -0.99 -9.11 20.48
N SER A 99 -2.10 -9.78 20.80
CA SER A 99 -2.62 -10.88 19.99
C SER A 99 -3.02 -10.44 18.58
N ALA A 100 -3.20 -11.41 17.68
CA ALA A 100 -3.64 -11.16 16.31
C ALA A 100 -5.00 -10.44 16.27
N GLY A 101 -5.98 -10.91 17.02
CA GLY A 101 -7.28 -10.25 17.14
C GLY A 101 -7.19 -8.83 17.69
N ALA A 102 -6.31 -8.60 18.68
CA ALA A 102 -6.11 -7.26 19.22
C ALA A 102 -5.42 -6.32 18.24
N ASN A 103 -4.52 -6.81 17.38
CA ASN A 103 -3.94 -6.04 16.29
C ASN A 103 -5.00 -5.51 15.31
N VAL A 104 -5.98 -6.35 14.94
CA VAL A 104 -7.09 -5.95 14.08
C VAL A 104 -8.06 -5.04 14.85
N GLY A 105 -8.48 -5.43 16.04
CA GLY A 105 -9.45 -4.71 16.85
C GLY A 105 -9.01 -3.30 17.28
N GLU A 106 -7.71 -3.07 17.46
CA GLU A 106 -7.17 -1.74 17.79
C GLU A 106 -7.57 -0.68 16.76
N ARG A 107 -7.63 -1.03 15.48
CA ARG A 107 -8.05 -0.11 14.42
C ARG A 107 -9.52 0.28 14.55
N LEU A 108 -10.38 -0.68 14.92
CA LEU A 108 -11.79 -0.41 15.19
C LEU A 108 -11.97 0.49 16.41
N MET A 109 -11.21 0.24 17.49
CA MET A 109 -11.22 1.11 18.67
C MET A 109 -10.77 2.55 18.33
N ALA A 110 -9.80 2.69 17.43
CA ALA A 110 -9.29 3.99 17.02
C ALA A 110 -10.33 4.84 16.25
N ILE A 111 -11.33 4.20 15.64
CA ILE A 111 -12.45 4.87 14.95
C ILE A 111 -13.73 4.94 15.80
N GLY A 112 -13.68 4.55 17.07
CA GLY A 112 -14.78 4.75 18.03
C GLY A 112 -15.51 3.49 18.47
N ALA A 113 -15.20 2.30 17.97
CA ALA A 113 -15.78 1.06 18.48
C ALA A 113 -15.43 0.85 19.97
N ARG A 114 -16.39 0.43 20.79
CA ARG A 114 -16.21 0.25 22.23
C ARG A 114 -16.72 -1.11 22.74
N ASN A 115 -17.62 -1.76 22.01
CA ASN A 115 -18.13 -3.07 22.40
C ASN A 115 -17.08 -4.15 22.07
N TYR A 116 -16.62 -4.86 23.09
CA TYR A 116 -15.60 -5.90 22.95
C TYR A 116 -16.06 -7.06 22.04
N CYS A 117 -17.33 -7.50 22.22
CA CYS A 117 -17.86 -8.62 21.44
C CYS A 117 -17.91 -8.28 19.95
N ASP A 118 -18.36 -7.07 19.59
CA ASP A 118 -18.44 -6.63 18.20
C ASP A 118 -17.05 -6.49 17.58
N ILE A 119 -16.09 -5.91 18.32
CA ILE A 119 -14.70 -5.78 17.89
C ILE A 119 -14.08 -7.16 17.67
N ARG A 120 -14.31 -8.12 18.58
CA ARG A 120 -13.76 -9.47 18.47
C ARG A 120 -14.37 -10.23 17.29
N ASN A 121 -15.69 -10.11 17.09
CA ASN A 121 -16.37 -10.73 15.94
C ASN A 121 -15.84 -10.19 14.61
N GLU A 122 -15.77 -8.88 14.46
CA GLU A 122 -15.22 -8.25 13.24
C GLU A 122 -13.75 -8.67 13.03
N ALA A 123 -12.95 -8.72 14.10
CA ALA A 123 -11.56 -9.21 14.00
C ALA A 123 -11.49 -10.68 13.57
N THR A 124 -12.42 -11.51 14.05
CA THR A 124 -12.55 -12.92 13.66
C THR A 124 -12.85 -13.06 12.17
N ASP A 125 -13.84 -12.32 11.67
CA ASP A 125 -14.22 -12.32 10.26
C ASP A 125 -13.05 -11.87 9.36
N TRP A 126 -12.31 -10.85 9.78
CA TRP A 126 -11.14 -10.38 9.03
C TRP A 126 -9.97 -11.37 9.05
N LEU A 127 -9.74 -12.09 10.15
CA LEU A 127 -8.73 -13.17 10.16
C LEU A 127 -9.11 -14.29 9.18
N GLN A 128 -10.39 -14.66 9.10
CA GLN A 128 -10.87 -15.61 8.10
C GLN A 128 -10.69 -15.09 6.68
N ASN A 129 -11.06 -13.83 6.42
CA ASN A 129 -10.92 -13.21 5.10
C ASN A 129 -9.47 -13.19 4.60
N VAL A 130 -8.48 -13.14 5.50
CA VAL A 130 -7.07 -13.24 5.15
C VAL A 130 -6.48 -14.64 5.34
N GLU A 131 -7.32 -15.67 5.47
CA GLU A 131 -6.95 -17.08 5.61
C GLU A 131 -6.00 -17.34 6.81
N ILE A 132 -6.22 -16.69 7.93
CA ILE A 132 -5.60 -17.00 9.22
C ILE A 132 -6.59 -17.80 10.04
N GLY A 133 -6.19 -19.00 10.48
CA GLY A 133 -7.04 -19.88 11.28
C GLY A 133 -7.51 -19.23 12.57
N LEU A 134 -8.78 -19.45 12.94
CA LEU A 134 -9.42 -18.79 14.09
C LEU A 134 -8.80 -19.15 15.43
N GLU A 135 -8.20 -20.33 15.53
CA GLU A 135 -7.43 -20.76 16.70
C GLU A 135 -6.26 -19.82 17.01
N ARG A 136 -5.88 -18.98 16.04
CA ARG A 136 -4.76 -18.04 16.18
C ARG A 136 -5.15 -16.64 16.61
N ILE A 137 -6.43 -16.36 16.82
CA ILE A 137 -6.91 -15.01 17.17
C ILE A 137 -6.25 -14.46 18.44
N ASP A 138 -5.98 -15.34 19.41
CA ASP A 138 -5.34 -14.98 20.68
C ASP A 138 -3.81 -15.18 20.68
N HIS A 139 -3.23 -15.69 19.58
CA HIS A 139 -1.80 -15.86 19.44
C HIS A 139 -1.08 -14.54 19.14
N TYR A 140 0.15 -14.45 19.61
CA TYR A 140 1.01 -13.30 19.32
C TYR A 140 1.64 -13.41 17.93
N PRO A 141 1.80 -12.29 17.22
CA PRO A 141 2.41 -12.27 15.88
C PRO A 141 3.83 -12.86 15.82
N GLU A 142 4.57 -12.90 16.93
CA GLU A 142 5.90 -13.52 17.01
C GLU A 142 5.90 -15.01 16.62
N THR A 143 4.76 -15.69 16.79
CA THR A 143 4.59 -17.10 16.45
C THR A 143 4.17 -17.33 14.99
N PHE A 144 4.00 -16.26 14.21
CA PHE A 144 3.48 -16.32 12.84
C PHE A 144 4.63 -16.40 11.82
N SER A 145 4.40 -17.12 10.72
CA SER A 145 5.27 -17.08 9.56
C SER A 145 5.25 -15.70 8.89
N GLY A 146 6.23 -15.40 8.03
CA GLY A 146 6.28 -14.14 7.28
C GLY A 146 5.00 -13.85 6.50
N GLY A 147 4.47 -14.86 5.79
CA GLY A 147 3.21 -14.73 5.05
C GLY A 147 2.00 -14.50 5.96
N MET A 148 1.95 -15.12 7.14
CA MET A 148 0.91 -14.86 8.13
C MET A 148 1.00 -13.45 8.71
N LEU A 149 2.20 -12.95 8.97
CA LEU A 149 2.41 -11.57 9.43
C LEU A 149 1.90 -10.57 8.38
N GLN A 150 2.19 -10.83 7.11
CA GLN A 150 1.75 -9.97 6.01
C GLN A 150 0.22 -9.98 5.87
N ARG A 151 -0.41 -11.15 5.95
CA ARG A 151 -1.88 -11.30 5.97
C ARG A 151 -2.52 -10.59 7.17
N LEU A 152 -1.94 -10.72 8.35
CA LEU A 152 -2.41 -10.02 9.54
C LEU A 152 -2.30 -8.50 9.39
N GLN A 153 -1.20 -8.00 8.80
CA GLN A 153 -1.03 -6.58 8.51
C GLN A 153 -2.09 -6.07 7.54
N ILE A 154 -2.44 -6.86 6.52
CA ILE A 154 -3.53 -6.55 5.57
C ILE A 154 -4.87 -6.50 6.31
N ALA A 155 -5.23 -7.52 7.09
CA ALA A 155 -6.46 -7.53 7.88
C ALA A 155 -6.58 -6.30 8.79
N ARG A 156 -5.50 -5.98 9.53
CA ARG A 156 -5.41 -4.79 10.38
C ARG A 156 -5.70 -3.49 9.62
N ASN A 157 -5.21 -3.37 8.38
CA ASN A 157 -5.42 -2.15 7.59
C ASN A 157 -6.79 -2.09 6.93
N LEU A 158 -7.35 -3.23 6.51
CA LEU A 158 -8.60 -3.28 5.77
C LEU A 158 -9.86 -3.30 6.67
N VAL A 159 -9.73 -3.67 7.94
CA VAL A 159 -10.87 -3.75 8.88
C VAL A 159 -11.65 -2.43 9.01
N THR A 160 -11.01 -1.30 8.82
CA THR A 160 -11.67 0.03 8.81
C THR A 160 -12.31 0.38 7.48
N LYS A 161 -12.26 -0.51 6.48
CA LYS A 161 -12.76 -0.31 5.12
C LYS A 161 -12.25 1.02 4.53
N PRO A 162 -10.91 1.18 4.44
CA PRO A 162 -10.31 2.42 3.97
C PRO A 162 -10.67 2.68 2.52
N ARG A 163 -10.55 3.91 2.06
CA ARG A 163 -10.78 4.31 0.67
C ARG A 163 -9.52 4.22 -0.18
N LEU A 164 -8.35 4.26 0.46
CA LEU A 164 -7.04 4.20 -0.19
C LEU A 164 -6.08 3.35 0.65
N VAL A 165 -5.38 2.42 -0.01
CA VAL A 165 -4.35 1.61 0.63
C VAL A 165 -3.02 1.79 -0.10
N PHE A 166 -1.97 2.02 0.67
CA PHE A 166 -0.59 2.07 0.22
C PHE A 166 0.11 0.77 0.59
N MET A 167 0.78 0.13 -0.35
CA MET A 167 1.52 -1.12 -0.12
C MET A 167 2.96 -0.98 -0.63
N ASP A 168 3.92 -1.16 0.27
CA ASP A 168 5.34 -1.16 -0.07
C ASP A 168 5.84 -2.60 -0.12
N GLU A 169 6.12 -3.10 -1.34
CA GLU A 169 6.66 -4.45 -1.58
C GLU A 169 5.92 -5.57 -0.80
N PRO A 170 4.58 -5.70 -0.89
CA PRO A 170 3.79 -6.53 0.03
C PRO A 170 4.11 -8.03 -0.04
N THR A 171 4.79 -8.50 -1.07
CA THR A 171 5.16 -9.91 -1.28
C THR A 171 6.65 -10.17 -1.13
N SER A 172 7.44 -9.14 -0.83
CA SER A 172 8.90 -9.28 -0.70
C SER A 172 9.30 -10.25 0.41
N GLY A 173 10.27 -11.11 0.12
CA GLY A 173 10.79 -12.07 1.09
C GLY A 173 9.87 -13.27 1.38
N LEU A 174 8.83 -13.47 0.59
CA LEU A 174 7.95 -14.63 0.68
C LEU A 174 8.30 -15.67 -0.40
N ASP A 175 8.10 -16.94 -0.06
CA ASP A 175 8.21 -18.03 -1.03
C ASP A 175 7.18 -17.86 -2.17
N VAL A 176 7.52 -18.30 -3.38
CA VAL A 176 6.70 -18.13 -4.59
C VAL A 176 5.25 -18.59 -4.41
N SER A 177 5.03 -19.74 -3.74
CA SER A 177 3.68 -20.25 -3.49
C SER A 177 2.88 -19.41 -2.50
N VAL A 178 3.54 -18.83 -1.50
CA VAL A 178 2.93 -17.92 -0.52
C VAL A 178 2.64 -16.57 -1.17
N GLN A 179 3.56 -16.10 -2.00
CA GLN A 179 3.40 -14.87 -2.79
C GLN A 179 2.16 -14.95 -3.68
N ALA A 180 2.02 -16.02 -4.50
CA ALA A 180 0.87 -16.19 -5.39
C ALA A 180 -0.47 -16.12 -4.63
N ARG A 181 -0.60 -16.86 -3.52
CA ARG A 181 -1.80 -16.83 -2.68
C ARG A 181 -2.08 -15.45 -2.08
N LEU A 182 -1.03 -14.74 -1.67
CA LEU A 182 -1.18 -13.38 -1.13
C LEU A 182 -1.64 -12.38 -2.19
N LEU A 183 -1.15 -12.52 -3.43
CA LEU A 183 -1.58 -11.68 -4.57
C LEU A 183 -3.06 -11.92 -4.91
N ASP A 184 -3.50 -13.17 -4.97
CA ASP A 184 -4.90 -13.53 -5.21
C ASP A 184 -5.80 -12.95 -4.09
N LEU A 185 -5.35 -13.04 -2.84
CA LEU A 185 -6.04 -12.46 -1.69
C LEU A 185 -6.16 -10.93 -1.83
N ILE A 186 -5.05 -10.22 -2.10
CA ILE A 186 -5.05 -8.76 -2.27
C ILE A 186 -5.99 -8.37 -3.41
N ARG A 187 -5.89 -9.03 -4.55
CA ARG A 187 -6.74 -8.77 -5.73
C ARG A 187 -8.23 -8.95 -5.39
N GLY A 188 -8.57 -10.04 -4.72
CA GLY A 188 -9.95 -10.31 -4.29
C GLY A 188 -10.49 -9.24 -3.35
N LEU A 189 -9.74 -8.89 -2.30
CA LEU A 189 -10.16 -7.91 -1.30
C LEU A 189 -10.26 -6.49 -1.88
N VAL A 190 -9.30 -6.06 -2.68
CA VAL A 190 -9.31 -4.73 -3.32
C VAL A 190 -10.52 -4.60 -4.26
N SER A 191 -10.79 -5.62 -5.09
CA SER A 191 -11.94 -5.65 -5.99
C SER A 191 -13.27 -5.67 -5.24
N GLN A 192 -13.41 -6.51 -4.22
CA GLN A 192 -14.63 -6.65 -3.42
C GLN A 192 -14.99 -5.36 -2.67
N LEU A 193 -14.00 -4.68 -2.13
CA LEU A 193 -14.18 -3.49 -1.31
C LEU A 193 -14.20 -2.19 -2.14
N GLY A 194 -13.86 -2.24 -3.43
CA GLY A 194 -13.77 -1.07 -4.30
C GLY A 194 -12.72 -0.04 -3.83
N ILE A 195 -11.64 -0.52 -3.20
CA ILE A 195 -10.60 0.32 -2.61
C ILE A 195 -9.64 0.79 -3.72
N ALA A 196 -9.25 2.07 -3.68
CA ALA A 196 -8.09 2.53 -4.45
C ALA A 196 -6.79 2.02 -3.80
N CYS A 197 -5.80 1.61 -4.61
CA CYS A 197 -4.55 1.08 -4.08
C CYS A 197 -3.34 1.64 -4.82
N VAL A 198 -2.30 2.04 -4.08
CA VAL A 198 -0.97 2.32 -4.64
C VAL A 198 -0.03 1.22 -4.18
N ILE A 199 0.51 0.46 -5.12
CA ILE A 199 1.42 -0.67 -4.83
C ILE A 199 2.80 -0.35 -5.39
N VAL A 200 3.81 -0.41 -4.55
CA VAL A 200 5.21 -0.34 -4.95
C VAL A 200 5.76 -1.76 -5.05
N SER A 201 6.39 -2.11 -6.16
CA SER A 201 7.17 -3.34 -6.30
C SER A 201 8.25 -3.20 -7.36
N HIS A 202 9.27 -4.05 -7.29
CA HIS A 202 10.24 -4.25 -8.36
C HIS A 202 9.89 -5.45 -9.26
N ASP A 203 8.84 -6.21 -8.90
CA ASP A 203 8.38 -7.38 -9.65
C ASP A 203 7.27 -7.00 -10.63
N LEU A 204 7.60 -6.99 -11.93
CA LEU A 204 6.65 -6.66 -13.01
C LEU A 204 5.56 -7.71 -13.18
N GLY A 205 5.83 -8.99 -12.84
CA GLY A 205 4.83 -10.05 -12.84
C GLY A 205 3.73 -9.79 -11.81
N VAL A 206 4.11 -9.34 -10.61
CA VAL A 206 3.17 -8.88 -9.58
C VAL A 206 2.32 -7.72 -10.08
N MET A 207 2.95 -6.75 -10.73
CA MET A 207 2.24 -5.57 -11.25
C MET A 207 1.28 -5.91 -12.38
N ARG A 208 1.65 -6.82 -13.29
CA ARG A 208 0.74 -7.31 -14.35
C ARG A 208 -0.52 -7.96 -13.79
N LEU A 209 -0.42 -8.63 -12.65
CA LEU A 209 -1.56 -9.29 -12.00
C LEU A 209 -2.47 -8.34 -11.22
N LEU A 210 -1.91 -7.29 -10.62
CA LEU A 210 -2.63 -6.45 -9.66
C LEU A 210 -3.01 -5.07 -10.19
N SER A 211 -2.15 -4.42 -11.00
CA SER A 211 -2.32 -3.01 -11.31
C SER A 211 -3.11 -2.75 -12.60
N ASN A 212 -3.90 -1.68 -12.60
CA ASN A 212 -4.60 -1.17 -13.78
C ASN A 212 -3.69 -0.25 -14.60
N ARG A 213 -2.90 0.56 -13.89
CA ARG A 213 -1.93 1.50 -14.48
C ARG A 213 -0.59 1.37 -13.77
N LEU A 214 0.47 1.70 -14.50
CA LEU A 214 1.84 1.74 -14.01
C LEU A 214 2.45 3.12 -14.09
N ILE A 215 3.29 3.41 -13.11
CA ILE A 215 4.28 4.49 -13.12
C ILE A 215 5.65 3.84 -13.04
N VAL A 216 6.50 4.13 -14.02
CA VAL A 216 7.90 3.66 -14.04
C VAL A 216 8.79 4.78 -13.52
N MET A 217 9.53 4.50 -12.44
CA MET A 217 10.45 5.44 -11.82
C MET A 217 11.90 5.08 -12.10
N HIS A 218 12.68 6.08 -12.49
CA HIS A 218 14.13 5.98 -12.65
C HIS A 218 14.81 7.25 -12.11
N GLN A 219 15.81 7.09 -11.25
CA GLN A 219 16.59 8.19 -10.64
C GLN A 219 15.70 9.32 -10.05
N GLY A 220 14.65 8.94 -9.32
CA GLY A 220 13.73 9.86 -8.67
C GLY A 220 12.67 10.49 -9.57
N ARG A 221 12.63 10.18 -10.86
CA ARG A 221 11.67 10.73 -11.83
C ARG A 221 10.73 9.67 -12.39
N VAL A 222 9.55 10.10 -12.77
CA VAL A 222 8.65 9.30 -13.61
C VAL A 222 9.15 9.40 -15.04
N VAL A 223 9.51 8.26 -15.62
CA VAL A 223 10.02 8.18 -17.01
C VAL A 223 8.96 7.68 -17.99
N GLU A 224 8.00 6.88 -17.48
CA GLU A 224 6.88 6.39 -18.28
C GLU A 224 5.68 6.14 -17.38
N GLN A 225 4.46 6.32 -17.89
CA GLN A 225 3.21 5.96 -17.22
C GLN A 225 2.12 5.63 -18.24
N GLY A 226 1.28 4.67 -17.92
CA GLY A 226 0.19 4.23 -18.80
C GLY A 226 -0.59 3.06 -18.23
N LEU A 227 -1.45 2.45 -19.05
CA LEU A 227 -2.09 1.18 -18.71
C LEU A 227 -1.03 0.10 -18.52
N THR A 228 -1.25 -0.80 -17.58
CA THR A 228 -0.26 -1.85 -17.25
C THR A 228 0.17 -2.66 -18.45
N ASP A 229 -0.79 -3.17 -19.22
CA ASP A 229 -0.47 -3.97 -20.42
C ASP A 229 0.27 -3.13 -21.48
N GLN A 230 -0.12 -1.88 -21.66
CA GLN A 230 0.55 -0.98 -22.60
C GLN A 230 2.02 -0.75 -22.21
N VAL A 231 2.29 -0.43 -20.95
CA VAL A 231 3.65 -0.17 -20.48
C VAL A 231 4.52 -1.44 -20.51
N LEU A 232 3.93 -2.61 -20.26
CA LEU A 232 4.65 -3.88 -20.21
C LEU A 232 4.83 -4.55 -21.58
N ASP A 233 3.87 -4.37 -22.51
CA ASP A 233 3.91 -5.05 -23.82
C ASP A 233 4.51 -4.16 -24.91
N ASP A 234 4.39 -2.83 -24.80
CA ASP A 234 4.93 -1.84 -25.76
C ASP A 234 5.57 -0.65 -25.03
N PRO A 235 6.65 -0.88 -24.24
CA PRO A 235 7.33 0.19 -23.50
C PRO A 235 7.99 1.18 -24.46
N GLN A 236 7.75 2.48 -24.25
CA GLN A 236 8.25 3.55 -25.12
C GLN A 236 9.59 4.13 -24.63
N HIS A 237 9.79 4.19 -23.30
CA HIS A 237 11.02 4.74 -22.75
C HIS A 237 12.15 3.70 -22.73
N PRO A 238 13.41 4.03 -23.15
CA PRO A 238 14.52 3.06 -23.19
C PRO A 238 14.79 2.34 -21.87
N TYR A 239 14.64 3.02 -20.74
CA TYR A 239 14.77 2.40 -19.43
C TYR A 239 13.65 1.38 -19.16
N THR A 240 12.40 1.65 -19.54
CA THR A 240 11.29 0.71 -19.39
C THR A 240 11.51 -0.53 -20.27
N GLN A 241 12.00 -0.34 -21.50
CA GLN A 241 12.36 -1.46 -22.39
C GLN A 241 13.41 -2.35 -21.75
N LEU A 242 14.46 -1.75 -21.18
CA LEU A 242 15.49 -2.49 -20.45
C LEU A 242 14.92 -3.23 -19.25
N LEU A 243 14.07 -2.57 -18.44
CA LEU A 243 13.46 -3.14 -17.25
C LEU A 243 12.57 -4.35 -17.61
N VAL A 244 11.72 -4.23 -18.62
CA VAL A 244 10.83 -5.29 -19.09
C VAL A 244 11.63 -6.47 -19.65
N SER A 245 12.63 -6.21 -20.51
CA SER A 245 13.44 -7.27 -21.13
C SER A 245 14.31 -8.04 -20.13
N SER A 246 14.64 -7.43 -18.98
CA SER A 246 15.45 -8.09 -17.94
C SER A 246 14.68 -9.08 -17.08
N ILE A 247 13.33 -9.00 -17.05
CA ILE A 247 12.49 -9.77 -16.11
C ILE A 247 11.56 -10.75 -16.83
N LEU A 248 11.11 -10.39 -18.03
CA LEU A 248 10.29 -11.29 -18.86
C LEU A 248 11.21 -11.96 -19.90
N PRO A 249 11.58 -13.23 -19.74
CA PRO A 249 12.23 -13.96 -20.81
C PRO A 249 11.25 -14.03 -21.99
N VAL A 250 11.72 -13.60 -23.15
CA VAL A 250 11.03 -13.72 -24.44
C VAL A 250 10.79 -15.17 -24.78
#